data_5644fef41b8020acf5ca3b29491ef7d1
#
_entry.id   5644fef41b8020acf5ca3b29491ef7d1
#
_cell.length_a   1.000
_cell.length_b   1.000
_cell.length_c   1.000
_cell.angle_alpha   90.00
_cell.angle_beta   90.00
_cell.angle_gamma   90.00
#
_symmetry.space_group_name_H-M   'P 1'
#
loop_
_entity.id
_entity.type
_entity.pdbx_description
1 polymer ?
#
loop_
_entity_poly.entity_id
_entity_poly.type
_entity_poly.pdbx_seq_one_letter_code
_entity_poly.pdbx_strand_id
1 'polypeptide(L)'
;MTIQTTDPGEKSSEHDIYRRDAFNGKGTDVVVNFDVTDTPKLLTENGKTGKSSEEVTPLFIVLGHEIIHGERSMDGIAIDPDTKSSYKYRSPNGQLKIKNTSKEELETVGIIGKAKRTENALRKEHGLNKRIKY
;
A
#
# COMPACT_ATOMS: atom_id res chain seq x y z
N MET A 1 -8.69 -8.99 13.32
CA MET A 1 -8.98 -8.34 12.01
C MET A 1 -10.28 -8.87 11.46
N THR A 2 -11.14 -8.00 11.02
CA THR A 2 -12.37 -8.35 10.31
C THR A 2 -12.23 -7.92 8.86
N ILE A 3 -12.49 -8.82 7.93
CA ILE A 3 -12.51 -8.51 6.49
C ILE A 3 -13.94 -8.62 6.01
N GLN A 4 -14.45 -7.58 5.38
CA GLN A 4 -15.81 -7.54 4.86
C GLN A 4 -15.84 -6.87 3.49
N THR A 5 -16.84 -7.21 2.68
CA THR A 5 -17.04 -6.52 1.40
C THR A 5 -17.77 -5.21 1.60
N THR A 6 -17.48 -4.24 0.77
CA THR A 6 -18.20 -2.97 0.70
C THR A 6 -18.91 -2.85 -0.65
N ASP A 7 -19.74 -1.81 -0.82
CA ASP A 7 -20.46 -1.60 -2.06
C ASP A 7 -19.50 -1.28 -3.21
N PRO A 8 -19.80 -1.73 -4.44
CA PRO A 8 -18.96 -1.45 -5.61
C PRO A 8 -18.72 0.05 -5.81
N GLY A 9 -17.45 0.44 -6.01
CA GLY A 9 -17.05 1.82 -6.23
C GLY A 9 -16.70 2.61 -4.97
N GLU A 10 -16.89 2.04 -3.76
CA GLU A 10 -16.49 2.69 -2.50
C GLU A 10 -14.99 2.60 -2.22
N LYS A 11 -14.27 1.80 -2.98
CA LYS A 11 -12.86 1.45 -2.83
C LYS A 11 -12.54 0.67 -1.56
N SER A 12 -11.46 -0.09 -1.62
CA SER A 12 -10.96 -0.83 -0.47
C SER A 12 -10.27 0.09 0.52
N SER A 13 -10.40 -0.21 1.81
CA SER A 13 -9.82 0.59 2.88
C SER A 13 -9.60 -0.23 4.14
N GLU A 14 -8.68 0.21 4.98
CA GLU A 14 -8.46 -0.32 6.32
C GLU A 14 -8.94 0.71 7.35
N HIS A 15 -9.47 0.25 8.46
CA HIS A 15 -9.97 1.10 9.54
C HIS A 15 -9.57 0.57 10.90
N ASP A 16 -8.90 1.40 11.69
CA ASP A 16 -8.51 1.10 13.07
C ASP A 16 -9.69 1.30 14.02
N ILE A 17 -9.93 0.32 14.90
CA ILE A 17 -10.95 0.45 15.96
C ILE A 17 -10.51 1.50 16.98
N TYR A 18 -9.23 1.45 17.41
CA TYR A 18 -8.62 2.45 18.29
C TYR A 18 -7.40 3.08 17.61
N ARG A 19 -7.63 4.17 16.88
CA ARG A 19 -6.63 4.77 15.99
C ARG A 19 -5.27 5.05 16.65
N ARG A 20 -5.26 5.59 17.88
CA ARG A 20 -3.99 5.89 18.59
C ARG A 20 -3.19 4.63 18.89
N ASP A 21 -3.85 3.52 19.17
CA ASP A 21 -3.19 2.27 19.51
C ASP A 21 -2.52 1.62 18.30
N ALA A 22 -2.91 2.01 17.09
CA ALA A 22 -2.28 1.57 15.86
C ALA A 22 -0.81 2.01 15.74
N PHE A 23 -0.43 3.14 16.36
CA PHE A 23 0.93 3.69 16.20
C PHE A 23 1.63 4.04 17.52
N ASN A 24 1.15 3.51 18.65
CA ASN A 24 1.80 3.75 19.97
C ASN A 24 2.43 2.49 20.56
N GLY A 25 2.53 1.40 19.82
CA GLY A 25 3.08 0.13 20.27
C GLY A 25 2.07 -0.80 20.93
N LYS A 26 0.84 -0.34 21.21
CA LYS A 26 -0.19 -1.15 21.87
C LYS A 26 -0.91 -2.08 20.91
N GLY A 27 -1.19 -1.60 19.71
CA GLY A 27 -1.97 -2.32 18.71
C GLY A 27 -3.47 -2.19 18.92
N THR A 28 -4.23 -2.33 17.83
CA THR A 28 -5.69 -2.28 17.81
C THR A 28 -6.26 -3.35 16.91
N ASP A 29 -7.50 -3.73 17.13
CA ASP A 29 -8.24 -4.50 16.13
C ASP A 29 -8.58 -3.60 14.94
N VAL A 30 -8.77 -4.21 13.77
CA VAL A 30 -8.98 -3.49 12.50
C VAL A 30 -10.11 -4.10 11.69
N VAL A 31 -10.72 -3.29 10.85
CA VAL A 31 -11.68 -3.71 9.84
C VAL A 31 -11.11 -3.37 8.47
N VAL A 32 -11.04 -4.38 7.61
CA VAL A 32 -10.69 -4.20 6.19
C VAL A 32 -11.98 -4.27 5.38
N ASN A 33 -12.30 -3.17 4.70
CA ASN A 33 -13.38 -3.09 3.74
C ASN A 33 -12.83 -3.39 2.35
N PHE A 34 -13.37 -4.39 1.69
CA PHE A 34 -12.89 -4.84 0.38
C PHE A 34 -13.94 -4.62 -0.71
N ASP A 35 -13.60 -3.75 -1.65
CA ASP A 35 -14.38 -3.52 -2.86
C ASP A 35 -13.89 -4.46 -3.95
N VAL A 36 -14.72 -5.43 -4.33
CA VAL A 36 -14.35 -6.44 -5.35
C VAL A 36 -14.25 -5.87 -6.76
N THR A 37 -14.58 -4.59 -6.96
CA THR A 37 -14.43 -3.88 -8.24
C THR A 37 -13.22 -2.94 -8.25
N ASP A 38 -12.48 -2.84 -7.15
CA ASP A 38 -11.37 -1.91 -6.99
C ASP A 38 -10.10 -2.44 -7.67
N THR A 39 -9.92 -2.11 -8.93
CA THR A 39 -8.75 -2.49 -9.74
C THR A 39 -8.08 -1.25 -10.32
N PRO A 40 -7.41 -0.44 -9.49
CA PRO A 40 -6.82 0.81 -9.95
C PRO A 40 -5.64 0.57 -10.90
N LYS A 41 -5.43 1.51 -11.81
CA LYS A 41 -4.18 1.59 -12.59
C LYS A 41 -3.13 2.31 -11.77
N LEU A 42 -2.03 1.64 -11.50
CA LEU A 42 -0.94 2.15 -10.68
C LEU A 42 0.37 2.13 -11.45
N LEU A 43 1.24 3.08 -11.14
CA LEU A 43 2.55 3.17 -11.79
C LEU A 43 3.48 2.08 -11.26
N THR A 44 3.97 1.26 -12.17
CA THR A 44 4.87 0.14 -11.88
C THR A 44 6.15 0.25 -12.71
N GLU A 45 7.16 -0.50 -12.33
CA GLU A 45 8.44 -0.55 -13.03
C GLU A 45 8.77 -1.99 -13.45
N ASN A 46 9.07 -2.18 -14.72
CA ASN A 46 9.55 -3.45 -15.22
C ASN A 46 10.98 -3.70 -14.73
N GLY A 47 11.20 -4.78 -13.98
CA GLY A 47 12.49 -5.10 -13.37
C GLY A 47 13.60 -5.43 -14.38
N LYS A 48 13.26 -5.80 -15.62
CA LYS A 48 14.22 -6.12 -16.68
C LYS A 48 14.61 -4.89 -17.50
N THR A 49 13.66 -4.02 -17.82
CA THR A 49 13.89 -2.87 -18.71
C THR A 49 14.06 -1.56 -17.95
N GLY A 50 13.64 -1.50 -16.68
CA GLY A 50 13.61 -0.27 -15.89
C GLY A 50 12.55 0.74 -16.35
N LYS A 51 11.69 0.37 -17.30
CA LYS A 51 10.64 1.26 -17.80
C LYS A 51 9.44 1.28 -16.86
N SER A 52 8.88 2.47 -16.67
CA SER A 52 7.68 2.68 -15.88
C SER A 52 6.44 2.71 -16.78
N SER A 53 5.36 2.11 -16.31
CA SER A 53 4.06 2.16 -16.98
C SER A 53 2.93 2.02 -15.97
N GLU A 54 1.74 2.52 -16.32
CA GLU A 54 0.54 2.29 -15.55
C GLU A 54 -0.04 0.92 -15.87
N GLU A 55 -0.27 0.11 -14.85
CA GLU A 55 -0.82 -1.23 -14.97
C GLU A 55 -2.02 -1.40 -14.04
N VAL A 56 -3.01 -2.19 -14.50
CA VAL A 56 -4.15 -2.58 -13.67
C VAL A 56 -3.67 -3.44 -12.50
N THR A 57 -4.11 -3.11 -11.29
CA THR A 57 -3.75 -3.84 -10.08
C THR A 57 -4.73 -4.98 -9.86
N PRO A 58 -4.26 -6.24 -9.75
CA PRO A 58 -5.13 -7.37 -9.41
C PRO A 58 -5.81 -7.19 -8.06
N LEU A 59 -7.04 -7.70 -7.93
CA LEU A 59 -7.83 -7.59 -6.71
C LEU A 59 -7.11 -8.13 -5.47
N PHE A 60 -6.39 -9.25 -5.59
CA PHE A 60 -5.69 -9.82 -4.43
C PHE A 60 -4.53 -8.93 -3.95
N ILE A 61 -3.94 -8.11 -4.81
CA ILE A 61 -2.94 -7.13 -4.41
C ILE A 61 -3.60 -5.98 -3.65
N VAL A 62 -4.77 -5.51 -4.10
CA VAL A 62 -5.53 -4.47 -3.40
C VAL A 62 -5.92 -4.94 -2.01
N LEU A 63 -6.47 -6.14 -1.90
CA LEU A 63 -6.81 -6.74 -0.60
C LEU A 63 -5.55 -6.92 0.27
N GLY A 64 -4.47 -7.43 -0.31
CA GLY A 64 -3.19 -7.61 0.38
C GLY A 64 -2.63 -6.31 0.94
N HIS A 65 -2.73 -5.22 0.20
CA HIS A 65 -2.32 -3.88 0.65
C HIS A 65 -3.08 -3.47 1.93
N GLU A 66 -4.39 -3.60 1.93
CA GLU A 66 -5.21 -3.24 3.10
C GLU A 66 -4.96 -4.18 4.30
N ILE A 67 -4.72 -5.47 4.05
CA ILE A 67 -4.36 -6.43 5.11
C ILE A 67 -3.01 -6.06 5.73
N ILE A 68 -2.04 -5.63 4.93
CA ILE A 68 -0.73 -5.19 5.45
C ILE A 68 -0.90 -3.97 6.36
N HIS A 69 -1.72 -2.99 5.98
CA HIS A 69 -2.08 -1.88 6.87
C HIS A 69 -2.66 -2.41 8.19
N GLY A 70 -3.63 -3.32 8.10
CA GLY A 70 -4.25 -3.93 9.27
C GLY A 70 -3.25 -4.65 10.18
N GLU A 71 -2.32 -5.44 9.63
CA GLU A 71 -1.26 -6.08 10.42
C GLU A 71 -0.40 -5.06 11.17
N ARG A 72 0.00 -3.98 10.49
CA ARG A 72 0.80 -2.92 11.11
C ARG A 72 0.06 -2.22 12.24
N SER A 73 -1.22 -1.97 12.07
CA SER A 73 -2.09 -1.39 13.10
C SER A 73 -2.31 -2.34 14.28
N MET A 74 -2.51 -3.62 14.01
CA MET A 74 -2.65 -4.65 15.06
C MET A 74 -1.38 -4.78 15.89
N ASP A 75 -0.21 -4.64 15.28
CA ASP A 75 1.08 -4.69 15.96
C ASP A 75 1.46 -3.35 16.64
N GLY A 76 0.68 -2.31 16.44
CA GLY A 76 0.93 -0.98 17.01
C GLY A 76 2.13 -0.26 16.37
N ILE A 77 2.53 -0.65 15.16
CA ILE A 77 3.70 -0.10 14.44
C ILE A 77 3.33 0.73 13.22
N ALA A 78 2.04 0.93 12.96
CA ALA A 78 1.62 1.88 11.94
C ALA A 78 2.17 3.28 12.23
N ILE A 79 2.30 4.08 11.20
CA ILE A 79 2.81 5.45 11.33
C ILE A 79 1.64 6.42 11.32
N ASP A 80 1.71 7.44 12.15
CA ASP A 80 0.70 8.50 12.18
C ASP A 80 0.45 9.01 10.76
N PRO A 81 -0.82 9.04 10.30
CA PRO A 81 -1.18 9.45 8.94
C PRO A 81 -0.68 10.84 8.53
N ASP A 82 -0.46 11.73 9.51
CA ASP A 82 0.05 13.08 9.24
C ASP A 82 1.56 13.11 9.00
N THR A 83 2.27 12.00 9.28
CA THR A 83 3.71 11.88 9.00
C THR A 83 3.92 11.62 7.51
N LYS A 84 4.66 12.51 6.87
CA LYS A 84 4.96 12.42 5.44
C LYS A 84 6.44 12.16 5.18
N SER A 85 6.73 11.59 4.03
CA SER A 85 8.09 11.39 3.54
C SER A 85 8.17 11.70 2.06
N SER A 86 9.30 12.23 1.63
CA SER A 86 9.59 12.45 0.21
C SER A 86 10.24 11.21 -0.38
N TYR A 87 9.93 10.93 -1.63
CA TYR A 87 10.53 9.85 -2.39
C TYR A 87 10.66 10.23 -3.86
N LYS A 88 11.48 9.49 -4.57
CA LYS A 88 11.71 9.70 -6.01
C LYS A 88 11.14 8.54 -6.80
N TYR A 89 10.60 8.84 -7.95
CA TYR A 89 10.17 7.83 -8.91
C TYR A 89 10.41 8.31 -10.34
N ARG A 90 10.50 7.39 -11.28
CA ARG A 90 10.66 7.69 -12.69
C ARG A 90 9.30 7.61 -13.38
N SER A 91 8.89 8.70 -14.04
CA SER A 91 7.64 8.72 -14.79
C SER A 91 7.75 7.91 -16.09
N PRO A 92 6.61 7.59 -16.76
CA PRO A 92 6.62 6.83 -18.02
C PRO A 92 7.48 7.46 -19.12
N ASN A 93 7.62 8.79 -19.15
CA ASN A 93 8.48 9.48 -20.10
C ASN A 93 9.97 9.51 -19.69
N GLY A 94 10.34 8.80 -18.62
CA GLY A 94 11.72 8.70 -18.15
C GLY A 94 12.19 9.81 -17.22
N GLN A 95 11.36 10.83 -16.93
CA GLN A 95 11.73 11.91 -16.02
C GLN A 95 11.74 11.44 -14.56
N LEU A 96 12.77 11.84 -13.81
CA LEU A 96 12.83 11.66 -12.38
C LEU A 96 11.94 12.71 -11.69
N LYS A 97 11.02 12.25 -10.87
CA LYS A 97 10.07 13.08 -10.10
C LYS A 97 10.20 12.85 -8.62
N ILE A 98 9.88 13.86 -7.82
CA ILE A 98 9.87 13.82 -6.37
C ILE A 98 8.43 14.07 -5.92
N LYS A 99 7.96 13.25 -4.97
CA LYS A 99 6.64 13.40 -4.35
C LYS A 99 6.77 13.27 -2.83
N ASN A 100 5.94 14.02 -2.11
CA ASN A 100 5.83 13.94 -0.66
C ASN A 100 4.44 13.40 -0.32
N THR A 101 4.38 12.31 0.44
CA THR A 101 3.11 11.67 0.79
C THR A 101 3.21 10.91 2.12
N SER A 102 2.13 10.28 2.54
CA SER A 102 2.06 9.49 3.77
C SER A 102 3.20 8.50 3.87
N LYS A 103 3.97 8.58 4.95
CA LYS A 103 5.06 7.62 5.22
C LYS A 103 4.52 6.22 5.45
N GLU A 104 3.36 6.09 6.10
CA GLU A 104 2.70 4.80 6.31
C GLU A 104 2.41 4.10 4.98
N GLU A 105 1.87 4.83 4.01
CA GLU A 105 1.58 4.28 2.68
C GLU A 105 2.85 3.86 1.94
N LEU A 106 3.89 4.68 2.01
CA LEU A 106 5.17 4.36 1.37
C LEU A 106 5.82 3.10 1.94
N GLU A 107 5.75 2.90 3.26
CA GLU A 107 6.27 1.69 3.91
C GLU A 107 5.40 0.47 3.64
N THR A 108 4.07 0.63 3.61
CA THR A 108 3.13 -0.45 3.30
C THR A 108 3.32 -0.95 1.86
N VAL A 109 3.52 -0.05 0.91
CA VAL A 109 3.86 -0.44 -0.47
C VAL A 109 5.26 -1.05 -0.55
N GLY A 110 6.20 -0.59 0.24
CA GLY A 110 7.60 -1.00 0.19
C GLY A 110 8.45 -0.12 -0.74
N ILE A 111 8.00 1.13 -0.97
CA ILE A 111 8.80 2.14 -1.68
C ILE A 111 9.95 2.63 -0.80
N ILE A 112 9.68 2.77 0.49
CA ILE A 112 10.70 3.09 1.51
C ILE A 112 10.61 2.08 2.66
N GLY A 113 11.59 2.13 3.56
CA GLY A 113 11.62 1.30 4.75
C GLY A 113 12.23 -0.08 4.50
N LYS A 114 12.17 -0.93 5.54
CA LYS A 114 12.79 -2.26 5.55
C LYS A 114 11.82 -3.38 5.96
N ALA A 115 10.52 -3.11 5.95
CA ALA A 115 9.53 -4.11 6.28
C ALA A 115 9.58 -5.29 5.29
N LYS A 116 9.45 -6.51 5.81
CA LYS A 116 9.46 -7.73 4.99
C LYS A 116 8.13 -7.95 4.29
N ARG A 117 7.03 -7.57 4.94
CA ARG A 117 5.67 -7.69 4.40
C ARG A 117 5.22 -6.36 3.83
N THR A 118 5.23 -6.28 2.52
CA THR A 118 4.84 -5.09 1.77
C THR A 118 4.04 -5.49 0.53
N GLU A 119 3.33 -4.54 -0.06
CA GLU A 119 2.68 -4.76 -1.35
C GLU A 119 3.69 -5.23 -2.40
N ASN A 120 4.87 -4.62 -2.45
CA ASN A 120 5.89 -4.99 -3.43
C ASN A 120 6.49 -6.38 -3.19
N ALA A 121 6.58 -6.83 -1.93
CA ALA A 121 6.96 -8.20 -1.64
C ALA A 121 5.92 -9.19 -2.16
N LEU A 122 4.62 -8.90 -1.96
CA LEU A 122 3.53 -9.70 -2.48
C LEU A 122 3.51 -9.71 -4.02
N ARG A 123 3.73 -8.56 -4.65
CA ARG A 123 3.85 -8.45 -6.12
C ARG A 123 4.97 -9.33 -6.65
N LYS A 124 6.13 -9.29 -6.00
CA LYS A 124 7.29 -10.11 -6.39
C LYS A 124 7.00 -11.61 -6.30
N GLU A 125 6.33 -12.07 -5.25
CA GLU A 125 5.92 -13.48 -5.09
C GLU A 125 5.04 -13.97 -6.24
N HIS A 126 4.25 -13.07 -6.83
CA HIS A 126 3.33 -13.37 -7.93
C HIS A 126 3.85 -12.97 -9.32
N GLY A 127 5.15 -12.64 -9.43
CA GLY A 127 5.76 -12.29 -10.72
C GLY A 127 5.27 -10.96 -11.31
N LEU A 128 4.75 -10.06 -10.47
CA LEU A 128 4.25 -8.75 -10.90
C LEU A 128 5.33 -7.67 -10.75
N ASN A 129 5.23 -6.64 -11.58
CA ASN A 129 6.10 -5.48 -11.48
C ASN A 129 5.88 -4.72 -10.18
N LYS A 130 6.95 -4.16 -9.61
CA LYS A 130 6.84 -3.39 -8.37
C LYS A 130 6.13 -2.05 -8.61
N ARG A 131 5.35 -1.63 -7.63
CA ARG A 131 4.74 -0.32 -7.59
C ARG A 131 5.78 0.72 -7.15
N ILE A 132 5.88 1.84 -7.84
CA ILE A 132 6.91 2.87 -7.60
C ILE A 132 6.35 4.23 -7.23
N LYS A 133 5.04 4.38 -7.24
CA LYS A 133 4.36 5.65 -6.91
C LYS A 133 3.14 5.40 -6.05
N TYR A 134 2.98 6.29 -5.06
CA TYR A 134 1.77 6.38 -4.25
C TYR A 134 1.14 7.76 -4.34
#